data_402492a5f170483c4cf297555f25fa0f
#
_entry.id   402492a5f170483c4cf297555f25fa0f
#
_cell.length_a   1.000
_cell.length_b   1.000
_cell.length_c   1.000
_cell.angle_alpha   90.00
_cell.angle_beta   90.00
_cell.angle_gamma   90.00
#
_symmetry.space_group_name_H-M   'P 1'
#
loop_
_entity.id
_entity.type
_entity.pdbx_description
1 polymer ?
#
loop_
_entity_poly.entity_id
_entity_poly.type
_entity_poly.pdbx_seq_one_letter_code
_entity_poly.pdbx_strand_id
1 'polypeptide(L)'
;GHTSATTPQAMPPASGEANAADLYFDPAAMARAREQLVTENGGMRTHAVILEQLEAGFDDESETYAWHVQGWYGGDVHRFWWKSEGEGALGEEIEHAELQLLYSRAVTPYFDLQAGVRQSYLDGEDRTDLVLGVQGLAPYWFEVGAAAFVSTEGDVTARAEAEYDLRLTQKLILQPSAELNFAAQDIPDLD
;
A
#
# COMPACT_ATOMS: atom_id res chain seq x y z
N GLY A 1 -1.34 59.73 16.51
CA GLY A 1 -1.03 58.52 17.24
C GLY A 1 -1.83 57.36 16.68
N HIS A 2 -1.17 56.45 15.94
CA HIS A 2 -1.80 55.20 15.56
C HIS A 2 -1.55 54.18 16.69
N THR A 3 -2.61 53.85 17.41
CA THR A 3 -2.59 52.70 18.31
C THR A 3 -2.73 51.44 17.47
N SER A 4 -1.62 50.70 17.26
CA SER A 4 -1.63 49.37 16.70
C SER A 4 -2.36 48.45 17.69
N ALA A 5 -3.54 48.00 17.32
CA ALA A 5 -4.23 46.94 18.04
C ALA A 5 -3.41 45.63 17.84
N THR A 6 -2.75 45.19 18.90
CA THR A 6 -2.09 43.91 18.93
C THR A 6 -3.18 42.83 18.91
N THR A 7 -3.37 42.18 17.80
CA THR A 7 -4.22 40.98 17.71
C THR A 7 -3.63 39.91 18.64
N PRO A 8 -4.39 39.33 19.58
CA PRO A 8 -3.89 38.25 20.42
C PRO A 8 -3.48 37.10 19.52
N GLN A 9 -2.20 36.76 19.55
CA GLN A 9 -1.69 35.56 18.85
C GLN A 9 -2.16 34.36 19.65
N ALA A 10 -3.17 33.68 19.14
CA ALA A 10 -3.65 32.45 19.73
C ALA A 10 -2.50 31.43 19.81
N MET A 11 -2.26 30.89 20.99
CA MET A 11 -1.29 29.82 21.19
C MET A 11 -1.75 28.61 20.39
N PRO A 12 -0.86 27.93 19.64
CA PRO A 12 -1.24 26.71 18.95
C PRO A 12 -1.74 25.68 19.98
N PRO A 13 -2.81 24.94 19.67
CA PRO A 13 -3.35 23.93 20.58
C PRO A 13 -2.31 22.86 20.89
N ALA A 14 -2.35 22.34 22.12
CA ALA A 14 -1.51 21.22 22.51
C ALA A 14 -1.74 20.05 21.56
N SER A 15 -0.65 19.47 21.06
CA SER A 15 -0.70 18.31 20.20
C SER A 15 -1.40 17.14 20.93
N GLY A 16 -2.57 16.73 20.46
CA GLY A 16 -3.30 15.60 21.02
C GLY A 16 -4.82 15.65 21.03
N GLU A 17 -5.44 16.79 20.83
CA GLU A 17 -6.91 16.88 20.81
C GLU A 17 -7.44 16.74 19.36
N ALA A 18 -8.32 15.76 19.15
CA ALA A 18 -8.88 15.45 17.84
C ALA A 18 -9.65 16.61 17.18
N ASN A 19 -10.10 17.60 17.97
CA ASN A 19 -10.89 18.73 17.50
C ASN A 19 -10.45 20.03 18.21
N ALA A 20 -9.21 20.42 18.04
CA ALA A 20 -8.62 21.60 18.68
C ALA A 20 -9.40 22.91 18.44
N ALA A 21 -10.08 23.03 17.31
CA ALA A 21 -10.92 24.19 17.01
C ALA A 21 -12.14 24.33 17.94
N ASP A 22 -12.63 23.25 18.52
CA ASP A 22 -13.78 23.26 19.44
C ASP A 22 -13.46 23.94 20.76
N LEU A 23 -12.17 24.19 21.07
CA LEU A 23 -11.73 24.97 22.22
C LEU A 23 -11.92 26.50 22.04
N TYR A 24 -11.97 26.95 20.79
CA TYR A 24 -11.99 28.36 20.44
C TYR A 24 -13.29 28.82 19.78
N PHE A 25 -14.06 27.88 19.23
CA PHE A 25 -15.29 28.15 18.50
C PHE A 25 -16.45 27.31 19.07
N ASP A 26 -17.67 27.73 18.79
CA ASP A 26 -18.85 26.95 19.20
C ASP A 26 -18.77 25.51 18.70
N PRO A 27 -18.72 24.49 19.58
CA PRO A 27 -18.58 23.09 19.21
C PRO A 27 -19.66 22.58 18.25
N ALA A 28 -20.90 23.11 18.39
CA ALA A 28 -21.99 22.70 17.50
C ALA A 28 -21.85 23.30 16.09
N ALA A 29 -21.31 24.52 15.97
CA ALA A 29 -20.99 25.10 14.67
C ALA A 29 -19.83 24.38 14.01
N MET A 30 -18.80 24.01 14.78
CA MET A 30 -17.66 23.24 14.30
C MET A 30 -18.04 21.81 13.86
N ALA A 31 -18.93 21.16 14.60
CA ALA A 31 -19.45 19.86 14.20
C ALA A 31 -20.18 19.92 12.85
N ARG A 32 -21.05 20.91 12.66
CA ARG A 32 -21.74 21.13 11.37
C ARG A 32 -20.78 21.46 10.24
N ALA A 33 -19.76 22.29 10.49
CA ALA A 33 -18.76 22.63 9.48
C ALA A 33 -17.94 21.41 9.06
N ARG A 34 -17.58 20.53 10.00
CA ARG A 34 -16.90 19.25 9.71
C ARG A 34 -17.80 18.31 8.89
N GLU A 35 -19.07 18.17 9.26
CA GLU A 35 -20.03 17.38 8.51
C GLU A 35 -20.23 17.91 7.08
N GLN A 36 -20.29 19.22 6.93
CA GLN A 36 -20.36 19.86 5.62
C GLN A 36 -19.08 19.62 4.80
N LEU A 37 -17.89 19.76 5.39
CA LEU A 37 -16.61 19.45 4.74
C LEU A 37 -16.52 17.98 4.29
N VAL A 38 -16.99 17.05 5.13
CA VAL A 38 -17.04 15.64 4.76
C VAL A 38 -18.01 15.40 3.59
N THR A 39 -19.15 16.09 3.58
CA THR A 39 -20.14 15.98 2.51
C THR A 39 -19.64 16.60 1.20
N GLU A 40 -18.93 17.72 1.27
CA GLU A 40 -18.47 18.45 0.09
C GLU A 40 -17.14 17.95 -0.46
N ASN A 41 -16.22 17.46 0.40
CA ASN A 41 -14.85 17.16 0.02
C ASN A 41 -14.31 15.80 0.53
N GLY A 42 -14.90 15.21 1.55
CA GLY A 42 -14.33 14.04 2.24
C GLY A 42 -15.05 12.71 1.99
N GLY A 43 -16.14 12.71 1.26
CA GLY A 43 -16.89 11.50 0.90
C GLY A 43 -16.51 10.91 -0.46
N MET A 44 -15.51 11.49 -1.12
CA MET A 44 -15.12 11.05 -2.45
C MET A 44 -14.47 9.66 -2.39
N ARG A 45 -15.05 8.73 -3.12
CA ARG A 45 -14.45 7.42 -3.38
C ARG A 45 -13.82 7.46 -4.73
N THR A 46 -12.60 6.99 -4.81
CA THR A 46 -11.83 6.92 -6.04
C THR A 46 -11.39 5.48 -6.30
N HIS A 47 -10.97 5.22 -7.52
CA HIS A 47 -10.41 3.93 -7.90
C HIS A 47 -9.27 4.15 -8.87
N ALA A 48 -8.33 3.25 -8.87
CA ALA A 48 -7.28 3.17 -9.88
C ALA A 48 -7.02 1.71 -10.24
N VAL A 49 -6.56 1.53 -11.46
CA VAL A 49 -5.97 0.27 -11.94
C VAL A 49 -4.63 0.63 -12.54
N ILE A 50 -3.59 -0.02 -12.07
CA ILE A 50 -2.20 0.22 -12.45
C ILE A 50 -1.68 -1.07 -13.06
N LEU A 51 -1.24 -0.99 -14.30
CA LEU A 51 -0.55 -2.06 -14.99
C LEU A 51 0.94 -1.78 -14.87
N GLU A 52 1.65 -2.54 -14.06
CA GLU A 52 3.08 -2.36 -13.80
C GLU A 52 3.92 -3.12 -14.80
N GLN A 53 3.49 -4.33 -15.16
CA GLN A 53 4.19 -5.18 -16.10
C GLN A 53 3.19 -5.92 -16.98
N LEU A 54 3.49 -5.96 -18.27
CA LEU A 54 2.88 -6.85 -19.24
C LEU A 54 3.95 -7.20 -20.27
N GLU A 55 4.46 -8.41 -20.18
CA GLU A 55 5.54 -8.89 -21.03
C GLU A 55 5.06 -10.08 -21.85
N ALA A 56 5.54 -10.16 -23.09
CA ALA A 56 5.43 -11.32 -23.94
C ALA A 56 6.81 -11.61 -24.52
N GLY A 57 7.36 -12.76 -24.22
CA GLY A 57 8.63 -13.24 -24.75
C GLY A 57 8.37 -14.21 -25.90
N PHE A 58 9.12 -14.04 -26.98
CA PHE A 58 9.05 -14.92 -28.15
C PHE A 58 10.46 -15.44 -28.41
N ASP A 59 10.67 -16.73 -28.17
CA ASP A 59 11.91 -17.41 -28.50
C ASP A 59 11.60 -18.59 -29.43
N ASP A 60 12.60 -19.13 -30.10
CA ASP A 60 12.44 -20.22 -31.09
C ASP A 60 11.86 -21.49 -30.46
N GLU A 61 11.93 -21.66 -29.14
CA GLU A 61 11.48 -22.85 -28.42
C GLU A 61 10.25 -22.62 -27.52
N SER A 62 9.97 -21.39 -27.13
CA SER A 62 8.84 -21.08 -26.22
C SER A 62 8.34 -19.64 -26.35
N GLU A 63 7.04 -19.45 -26.19
CA GLU A 63 6.40 -18.15 -26.04
C GLU A 63 6.04 -18.00 -24.57
N THR A 64 6.58 -16.98 -23.91
CA THR A 64 6.34 -16.70 -22.47
C THR A 64 5.51 -15.46 -22.27
N TYR A 65 4.83 -15.39 -21.16
CA TYR A 65 4.10 -14.19 -20.75
C TYR A 65 4.26 -13.94 -19.27
N ALA A 66 4.23 -12.65 -18.88
CA ALA A 66 4.18 -12.23 -17.49
C ALA A 66 3.27 -11.01 -17.35
N TRP A 67 2.57 -10.92 -16.23
CA TRP A 67 1.76 -9.75 -15.90
C TRP A 67 1.93 -9.39 -14.42
N HIS A 68 1.85 -8.08 -14.15
CA HIS A 68 1.70 -7.53 -12.83
C HIS A 68 0.70 -6.36 -12.91
N VAL A 69 -0.44 -6.52 -12.28
CA VAL A 69 -1.51 -5.54 -12.27
C VAL A 69 -2.05 -5.38 -10.86
N GLN A 70 -2.27 -4.16 -10.45
CA GLN A 70 -2.91 -3.88 -9.18
C GLN A 70 -3.98 -2.81 -9.32
N GLY A 71 -4.87 -2.75 -8.35
CA GLY A 71 -5.89 -1.73 -8.31
C GLY A 71 -6.43 -1.54 -6.91
N TRP A 72 -7.09 -0.41 -6.73
CA TRP A 72 -7.71 -0.08 -5.46
C TRP A 72 -9.02 0.67 -5.67
N TYR A 73 -9.88 0.58 -4.66
CA TYR A 73 -11.14 1.31 -4.55
C TYR A 73 -11.33 1.79 -3.11
N GLY A 74 -11.66 3.06 -2.92
CA GLY A 74 -11.96 3.59 -1.58
C GLY A 74 -11.75 5.09 -1.45
N GLY A 75 -11.69 5.55 -0.21
CA GLY A 75 -11.40 6.92 0.17
C GLY A 75 -9.98 7.09 0.71
N ASP A 76 -9.75 8.21 1.38
CA ASP A 76 -8.41 8.55 1.89
C ASP A 76 -7.97 7.68 3.06
N VAL A 77 -8.92 7.22 3.90
CA VAL A 77 -8.61 6.44 5.10
C VAL A 77 -8.76 4.95 4.89
N HIS A 78 -9.73 4.55 4.08
CA HIS A 78 -10.08 3.15 3.89
C HIS A 78 -10.07 2.80 2.42
N ARG A 79 -9.28 1.78 2.04
CA ARG A 79 -9.16 1.29 0.66
C ARG A 79 -9.24 -0.23 0.64
N PHE A 80 -9.82 -0.73 -0.42
CA PHE A 80 -9.73 -2.12 -0.82
C PHE A 80 -8.75 -2.21 -1.97
N TRP A 81 -7.74 -3.07 -1.82
CA TRP A 81 -6.72 -3.34 -2.84
C TRP A 81 -6.87 -4.74 -3.38
N TRP A 82 -6.59 -4.88 -4.64
CA TRP A 82 -6.36 -6.16 -5.27
C TRP A 82 -5.07 -6.09 -6.07
N LYS A 83 -4.30 -7.16 -6.02
CA LYS A 83 -3.05 -7.31 -6.76
C LYS A 83 -3.09 -8.66 -7.46
N SER A 84 -2.64 -8.73 -8.72
CA SER A 84 -2.53 -9.96 -9.47
C SER A 84 -1.23 -9.96 -10.26
N GLU A 85 -0.47 -10.99 -10.09
CA GLU A 85 0.76 -11.23 -10.84
C GLU A 85 0.84 -12.68 -11.28
N GLY A 86 1.63 -12.95 -12.31
CA GLY A 86 1.90 -14.30 -12.74
C GLY A 86 2.73 -14.35 -14.00
N GLU A 87 3.20 -15.55 -14.27
CA GLU A 87 4.03 -15.88 -15.41
C GLU A 87 3.79 -17.32 -15.89
N GLY A 88 4.14 -17.58 -17.12
CA GLY A 88 4.02 -18.92 -17.71
C GLY A 88 4.41 -18.94 -19.18
N ALA A 89 4.37 -20.14 -19.76
CA ALA A 89 4.57 -20.36 -21.18
C ALA A 89 3.23 -20.58 -21.90
N LEU A 90 3.08 -20.05 -23.12
CA LEU A 90 1.90 -20.23 -23.93
C LEU A 90 1.75 -21.69 -24.37
N GLY A 91 0.63 -22.30 -24.00
CA GLY A 91 0.35 -23.70 -24.31
C GLY A 91 0.78 -24.69 -23.22
N GLU A 92 1.40 -24.20 -22.16
CA GLU A 92 1.74 -24.96 -20.95
C GLU A 92 0.87 -24.51 -19.77
N GLU A 93 0.94 -25.21 -18.65
CA GLU A 93 0.28 -24.77 -17.42
C GLU A 93 0.95 -23.50 -16.89
N ILE A 94 0.18 -22.71 -16.13
CA ILE A 94 0.70 -21.50 -15.47
C ILE A 94 1.78 -21.94 -14.48
N GLU A 95 2.97 -21.39 -14.58
CA GLU A 95 4.08 -21.71 -13.68
C GLU A 95 3.87 -21.07 -12.31
N HIS A 96 3.54 -19.78 -12.33
CA HIS A 96 3.25 -19.00 -11.13
C HIS A 96 2.07 -18.06 -11.35
N ALA A 97 1.17 -17.99 -10.38
CA ALA A 97 0.14 -16.96 -10.32
C ALA A 97 -0.16 -16.60 -8.87
N GLU A 98 -0.36 -15.33 -8.62
CA GLU A 98 -0.72 -14.81 -7.30
C GLU A 98 -1.88 -13.82 -7.41
N LEU A 99 -2.83 -13.92 -6.48
CA LEU A 99 -3.92 -12.96 -6.29
C LEU A 99 -3.97 -12.55 -4.83
N GLN A 100 -3.88 -11.25 -4.56
CA GLN A 100 -4.05 -10.69 -3.23
C GLN A 100 -5.29 -9.81 -3.17
N LEU A 101 -6.04 -9.94 -2.10
CA LEU A 101 -7.19 -9.09 -1.76
C LEU A 101 -6.94 -8.51 -0.37
N LEU A 102 -6.75 -7.20 -0.29
CA LEU A 102 -6.31 -6.52 0.92
C LEU A 102 -7.24 -5.37 1.28
N TYR A 103 -7.55 -5.25 2.55
CA TYR A 103 -8.12 -4.06 3.13
C TYR A 103 -7.00 -3.21 3.72
N SER A 104 -6.95 -1.94 3.34
CA SER A 104 -5.94 -0.98 3.77
C SER A 104 -6.59 0.13 4.58
N ARG A 105 -5.94 0.52 5.66
CA ARG A 105 -6.35 1.64 6.51
C ARG A 105 -5.18 2.55 6.81
N ALA A 106 -5.32 3.82 6.47
CA ALA A 106 -4.36 4.86 6.86
C ALA A 106 -4.34 5.01 8.39
N VAL A 107 -3.18 4.77 9.00
CA VAL A 107 -2.94 4.92 10.45
C VAL A 107 -2.15 6.16 10.76
N THR A 108 -1.37 6.65 9.80
CA THR A 108 -0.71 7.95 9.81
C THR A 108 -0.83 8.59 8.42
N PRO A 109 -0.45 9.87 8.24
CA PRO A 109 -0.42 10.48 6.92
C PRO A 109 0.51 9.79 5.92
N TYR A 110 1.43 8.95 6.39
CA TYR A 110 2.48 8.33 5.58
C TYR A 110 2.44 6.80 5.57
N PHE A 111 1.66 6.17 6.46
CA PHE A 111 1.64 4.72 6.60
C PHE A 111 0.22 4.16 6.65
N ASP A 112 0.03 3.10 5.89
CA ASP A 112 -1.17 2.29 5.83
C ASP A 112 -0.90 0.91 6.46
N LEU A 113 -1.85 0.41 7.26
CA LEU A 113 -1.90 -0.99 7.64
C LEU A 113 -2.78 -1.74 6.66
N GLN A 114 -2.35 -2.93 6.28
CA GLN A 114 -3.06 -3.81 5.38
C GLN A 114 -3.33 -5.15 6.02
N ALA A 115 -4.52 -5.71 5.74
CA ALA A 115 -4.88 -7.06 6.14
C ALA A 115 -5.73 -7.70 5.04
N GLY A 116 -5.51 -8.98 4.77
CA GLY A 116 -6.26 -9.65 3.73
C GLY A 116 -5.85 -11.10 3.50
N VAL A 117 -6.06 -11.56 2.29
CA VAL A 117 -5.75 -12.93 1.86
C VAL A 117 -4.93 -12.89 0.58
N ARG A 118 -4.06 -13.87 0.46
CA ARG A 118 -3.30 -14.17 -0.75
C ARG A 118 -3.60 -15.60 -1.16
N GLN A 119 -3.89 -15.79 -2.44
CA GLN A 119 -3.95 -17.08 -3.09
C GLN A 119 -2.81 -17.14 -4.08
N SER A 120 -1.93 -18.09 -3.93
CA SER A 120 -0.84 -18.35 -4.86
C SER A 120 -0.94 -19.78 -5.43
N TYR A 121 -0.52 -19.89 -6.66
CA TYR A 121 -0.36 -21.13 -7.41
C TYR A 121 1.08 -21.21 -7.87
N LEU A 122 1.76 -22.28 -7.58
CA LEU A 122 3.14 -22.52 -7.97
C LEU A 122 3.31 -24.00 -8.32
N ASP A 123 3.72 -24.29 -9.54
CA ASP A 123 4.05 -25.65 -10.01
C ASP A 123 2.97 -26.72 -9.71
N GLY A 124 1.69 -26.35 -9.81
CA GLY A 124 0.58 -27.28 -9.57
C GLY A 124 0.09 -27.31 -8.11
N GLU A 125 0.68 -26.51 -7.23
CA GLU A 125 0.28 -26.43 -5.82
C GLU A 125 -0.43 -25.10 -5.52
N ASP A 126 -1.60 -25.21 -4.91
CA ASP A 126 -2.38 -24.07 -4.42
C ASP A 126 -2.03 -23.75 -2.97
N ARG A 127 -1.79 -22.48 -2.68
CA ARG A 127 -1.52 -22.02 -1.32
C ARG A 127 -2.37 -20.79 -0.98
N THR A 128 -2.97 -20.82 0.20
CA THR A 128 -3.72 -19.69 0.74
C THR A 128 -3.03 -19.16 1.99
N ASP A 129 -2.76 -17.87 2.02
CA ASP A 129 -2.15 -17.19 3.17
C ASP A 129 -3.04 -16.06 3.67
N LEU A 130 -3.04 -15.86 4.98
CA LEU A 130 -3.46 -14.59 5.58
C LEU A 130 -2.32 -13.59 5.47
N VAL A 131 -2.64 -12.35 5.12
CA VAL A 131 -1.68 -11.28 4.93
C VAL A 131 -1.89 -10.20 5.98
N LEU A 132 -0.81 -9.80 6.64
CA LEU A 132 -0.76 -8.61 7.49
C LEU A 132 0.43 -7.78 7.03
N GLY A 133 0.19 -6.54 6.66
CA GLY A 133 1.22 -5.68 6.09
C GLY A 133 1.16 -4.25 6.56
N VAL A 134 2.24 -3.55 6.32
CA VAL A 134 2.37 -2.11 6.45
C VAL A 134 3.08 -1.59 5.20
N GLN A 135 2.58 -0.51 4.64
CA GLN A 135 3.26 0.19 3.55
C GLN A 135 3.20 1.69 3.77
N GLY A 136 4.15 2.41 3.21
CA GLY A 136 4.15 3.86 3.31
C GLY A 136 5.42 4.53 2.82
N LEU A 137 5.49 5.84 3.06
CA LEU A 137 6.62 6.67 2.73
C LEU A 137 7.49 6.89 3.97
N ALA A 138 8.70 6.39 3.93
CA ALA A 138 9.74 6.70 4.89
C ALA A 138 10.39 8.07 4.60
N PRO A 139 11.13 8.68 5.54
CA PRO A 139 11.90 9.90 5.29
C PRO A 139 12.73 9.80 4.02
N TYR A 140 12.87 10.92 3.32
CA TYR A 140 13.57 11.03 2.02
C TYR A 140 12.84 10.37 0.83
N TRP A 141 11.52 10.15 0.93
CA TRP A 141 10.68 9.64 -0.15
C TRP A 141 10.96 8.17 -0.53
N PHE A 142 11.47 7.38 0.40
CA PHE A 142 11.54 5.94 0.23
C PHE A 142 10.15 5.34 0.37
N GLU A 143 9.70 4.64 -0.64
CA GLU A 143 8.56 3.74 -0.51
C GLU A 143 9.03 2.48 0.21
N VAL A 144 8.35 2.13 1.29
CA VAL A 144 8.69 0.97 2.10
C VAL A 144 7.44 0.13 2.34
N GLY A 145 7.61 -1.17 2.27
CA GLY A 145 6.60 -2.15 2.56
C GLY A 145 7.15 -3.27 3.42
N ALA A 146 6.32 -3.82 4.28
CA ALA A 146 6.59 -5.07 4.95
C ALA A 146 5.29 -5.85 5.10
N ALA A 147 5.33 -7.16 4.85
CA ALA A 147 4.19 -8.03 4.99
C ALA A 147 4.60 -9.35 5.64
N ALA A 148 3.74 -9.87 6.49
CA ALA A 148 3.82 -11.22 7.02
C ALA A 148 2.68 -12.05 6.41
N PHE A 149 2.99 -13.28 6.06
CA PHE A 149 2.09 -14.24 5.46
C PHE A 149 2.01 -15.46 6.37
N VAL A 150 0.80 -15.87 6.69
CA VAL A 150 0.55 -17.07 7.50
C VAL A 150 -0.28 -18.02 6.66
N SER A 151 0.30 -19.14 6.28
CA SER A 151 -0.39 -20.14 5.47
C SER A 151 -1.44 -20.90 6.28
N THR A 152 -2.39 -21.50 5.59
CA THR A 152 -3.37 -22.42 6.20
C THR A 152 -2.72 -23.68 6.78
N GLU A 153 -1.48 -23.98 6.42
CA GLU A 153 -0.68 -25.10 6.92
C GLU A 153 0.13 -24.72 8.17
N GLY A 154 0.18 -23.42 8.51
CA GLY A 154 0.87 -22.91 9.68
C GLY A 154 2.26 -22.32 9.40
N ASP A 155 2.69 -22.28 8.15
CA ASP A 155 3.93 -21.66 7.76
C ASP A 155 3.86 -20.14 7.87
N VAL A 156 4.92 -19.54 8.34
CA VAL A 156 5.05 -18.09 8.44
C VAL A 156 6.19 -17.61 7.57
N THR A 157 5.88 -16.71 6.65
CA THR A 157 6.88 -16.02 5.83
C THR A 157 6.72 -14.53 5.99
N ALA A 158 7.77 -13.77 5.70
CA ALA A 158 7.73 -12.31 5.71
C ALA A 158 8.50 -11.75 4.52
N ARG A 159 7.99 -10.64 3.97
CA ARG A 159 8.62 -9.89 2.89
C ARG A 159 8.82 -8.45 3.35
N ALA A 160 9.95 -7.87 3.02
CA ALA A 160 10.20 -6.44 3.19
C ALA A 160 10.72 -5.89 1.88
N GLU A 161 10.18 -4.77 1.46
CA GLU A 161 10.51 -4.09 0.22
C GLU A 161 10.83 -2.62 0.47
N ALA A 162 11.74 -2.08 -0.31
CA ALA A 162 12.05 -0.67 -0.30
C ALA A 162 12.37 -0.23 -1.73
N GLU A 163 11.80 0.90 -2.13
CA GLU A 163 11.96 1.48 -3.45
C GLU A 163 12.22 2.99 -3.34
N TYR A 164 12.98 3.52 -4.27
CA TYR A 164 13.29 4.94 -4.29
C TYR A 164 13.32 5.50 -5.71
N ASP A 165 12.53 6.53 -5.96
CA ASP A 165 12.53 7.26 -7.23
C ASP A 165 13.60 8.32 -7.27
N LEU A 166 14.75 8.03 -7.88
CA LEU A 166 15.83 8.99 -8.10
C LEU A 166 15.67 9.67 -9.46
N ARG A 167 15.15 10.88 -9.45
CA ARG A 167 15.05 11.69 -10.67
C ARG A 167 16.40 12.29 -11.04
N LEU A 168 17.12 11.66 -11.96
CA LEU A 168 18.42 12.14 -12.46
C LEU A 168 18.28 13.33 -13.41
N THR A 169 17.22 13.34 -14.24
CA THR A 169 16.84 14.44 -15.13
C THR A 169 15.33 14.51 -15.25
N GLN A 170 14.80 15.50 -16.00
CA GLN A 170 13.36 15.60 -16.27
C GLN A 170 12.76 14.38 -17.02
N LYS A 171 13.63 13.59 -17.68
CA LYS A 171 13.23 12.44 -18.51
C LYS A 171 13.83 11.12 -18.06
N LEU A 172 14.77 11.15 -17.12
CA LEU A 172 15.46 9.97 -16.64
C LEU A 172 15.23 9.84 -15.14
N ILE A 173 14.51 8.78 -14.76
CA ILE A 173 14.27 8.36 -13.40
C ILE A 173 15.01 7.04 -13.22
N LEU A 174 15.81 6.92 -12.17
CA LEU A 174 16.40 5.67 -11.72
C LEU A 174 15.59 5.19 -10.51
N GLN A 175 15.13 3.96 -10.54
CA GLN A 175 14.25 3.36 -9.54
C GLN A 175 14.93 2.13 -8.93
N PRO A 176 15.89 2.34 -8.00
CA PRO A 176 16.47 1.23 -7.27
C PRO A 176 15.42 0.64 -6.32
N SER A 177 15.27 -0.68 -6.39
CA SER A 177 14.41 -1.45 -5.49
C SER A 177 15.22 -2.54 -4.82
N ALA A 178 14.81 -2.91 -3.61
CA ALA A 178 15.36 -4.02 -2.85
C ALA A 178 14.23 -4.79 -2.17
N GLU A 179 14.27 -6.10 -2.28
CA GLU A 179 13.34 -7.00 -1.64
C GLU A 179 14.09 -8.03 -0.80
N LEU A 180 13.57 -8.30 0.39
CA LEU A 180 14.07 -9.31 1.31
C LEU A 180 12.93 -10.24 1.69
N ASN A 181 13.13 -11.53 1.49
CA ASN A 181 12.19 -12.58 1.88
C ASN A 181 12.75 -13.38 3.05
N PHE A 182 11.91 -13.64 4.03
CA PHE A 182 12.22 -14.42 5.22
C PHE A 182 11.23 -15.57 5.35
N ALA A 183 11.71 -16.75 5.69
CA ALA A 183 10.87 -17.89 6.05
C ALA A 183 11.21 -18.31 7.48
N ALA A 184 10.19 -18.44 8.32
CA ALA A 184 10.34 -18.98 9.67
C ALA A 184 10.00 -20.48 9.67
N GLN A 185 10.73 -21.25 8.86
CA GLN A 185 10.65 -22.70 8.82
C GLN A 185 12.03 -23.26 9.13
N ASP A 186 12.05 -24.35 9.90
CA ASP A 186 13.25 -25.20 9.98
C ASP A 186 13.53 -25.72 8.58
N ILE A 187 14.58 -25.20 7.96
CA ILE A 187 15.11 -25.83 6.74
C ILE A 187 15.62 -27.19 7.22
N PRO A 188 15.06 -28.33 6.74
CA PRO A 188 15.63 -29.63 7.04
C PRO A 188 17.08 -29.58 6.62
N ASP A 189 17.97 -29.91 7.56
CA ASP A 189 19.43 -29.89 7.36
C ASP A 189 19.77 -30.52 6.01
N LEU A 190 20.46 -29.75 5.18
CA LEU A 190 21.18 -30.26 4.04
C LEU A 190 22.36 -31.08 4.60
N ASP A 191 22.13 -32.39 4.84
CA ASP A 191 23.17 -33.38 5.00
C ASP A 191 23.81 -33.74 3.64
#